data_1e9bbc4d83e99f116d9976d4bf6fe4d5
#
_entry.id   1e9bbc4d83e99f116d9976d4bf6fe4d5
#
_cell.length_a   1.000
_cell.length_b   1.000
_cell.length_c   1.000
_cell.angle_alpha   90.00
_cell.angle_beta   90.00
_cell.angle_gamma   90.00
#
_symmetry.space_group_name_H-M   'P 1'
#
loop_
_entity.id
_entity.type
_entity.pdbx_description
1 polymer ?
#
loop_
_entity_poly.entity_id
_entity_poly.type
_entity_poly.pdbx_seq_one_letter_code
_entity_poly.pdbx_strand_id
1 'polypeptide(L)'
;EAASNYLQQNLQDAGMLIAEIEPAAITNAQEKKIYNIIKEATKSSVTETLYANGKDSFDKKDYVGAIDGMTKVLRMDDSYSYAVFYMGRSYQMLGDTGNAAGYYKRLIQSYPNSDMVDDARKYLDQLGDTTSIDPVDISGGSTSDSNDNSEDNSSDNSDDDLGDNTDNGSLDNGDGIEE
;
A
#
# COMPACT_ATOMS: atom_id res chain seq x y z
N GLU A 1 14.86 21.84 -35.92
CA GLU A 1 14.94 20.49 -35.33
C GLU A 1 15.73 20.50 -34.01
N ALA A 2 16.98 21.01 -33.95
CA ALA A 2 17.76 21.00 -32.70
C ALA A 2 17.12 21.79 -31.56
N ALA A 3 16.54 22.96 -31.81
CA ALA A 3 15.86 23.74 -30.81
C ALA A 3 14.56 23.05 -30.30
N SER A 4 13.87 22.36 -31.18
CA SER A 4 12.66 21.58 -30.80
C SER A 4 13.04 20.40 -29.89
N ASN A 5 14.11 19.68 -30.26
CA ASN A 5 14.60 18.56 -29.43
C ASN A 5 15.08 19.04 -28.05
N TYR A 6 15.76 20.18 -27.97
CA TYR A 6 16.18 20.77 -26.70
C TYR A 6 14.99 21.14 -25.79
N LEU A 7 13.96 21.75 -26.37
CA LEU A 7 12.75 22.11 -25.62
C LEU A 7 11.97 20.87 -25.15
N GLN A 8 11.89 19.84 -25.97
CA GLN A 8 11.25 18.57 -25.58
C GLN A 8 12.00 17.89 -24.45
N GLN A 9 13.36 17.86 -24.52
CA GLN A 9 14.15 17.26 -23.45
C GLN A 9 13.98 18.02 -22.13
N ASN A 10 14.03 19.34 -22.14
CA ASN A 10 13.82 20.14 -20.93
C ASN A 10 12.41 19.97 -20.35
N LEU A 11 11.40 19.81 -21.20
CA LEU A 11 10.04 19.55 -20.74
C LEU A 11 9.91 18.16 -20.12
N GLN A 12 10.55 17.15 -20.72
CA GLN A 12 10.60 15.80 -20.17
C GLN A 12 11.29 15.78 -18.79
N ASP A 13 12.44 16.46 -18.68
CA ASP A 13 13.19 16.57 -17.43
C ASP A 13 12.35 17.27 -16.35
N ALA A 14 11.64 18.36 -16.72
CA ALA A 14 10.71 19.03 -15.81
C ALA A 14 9.56 18.10 -15.36
N GLY A 15 9.03 17.29 -16.28
CA GLY A 15 8.00 16.29 -15.96
C GLY A 15 8.50 15.22 -14.99
N MET A 16 9.72 14.75 -15.17
CA MET A 16 10.36 13.80 -14.23
C MET A 16 10.54 14.42 -12.84
N LEU A 17 10.96 15.69 -12.76
CA LEU A 17 11.13 16.40 -11.50
C LEU A 17 9.80 16.60 -10.75
N ILE A 18 8.72 16.97 -11.44
CA ILE A 18 7.42 17.15 -10.76
C ILE A 18 6.83 15.83 -10.28
N ALA A 19 7.19 14.68 -10.86
CA ALA A 19 6.76 13.38 -10.38
C ALA A 19 7.33 13.03 -9.00
N GLU A 20 8.42 13.68 -8.57
CA GLU A 20 8.96 13.56 -7.21
C GLU A 20 8.19 14.39 -6.18
N ILE A 21 7.41 15.38 -6.62
CA ILE A 21 6.71 16.33 -5.73
C ILE A 21 5.38 15.73 -5.31
N GLU A 22 5.13 15.69 -3.99
CA GLU A 22 3.80 15.37 -3.47
C GLU A 22 2.86 16.57 -3.74
N PRO A 23 1.78 16.40 -4.53
CA PRO A 23 0.91 17.52 -4.91
C PRO A 23 0.28 18.25 -3.71
N ALA A 24 0.04 17.54 -2.61
CA ALA A 24 -0.49 18.13 -1.38
C ALA A 24 0.47 19.10 -0.69
N ALA A 25 1.78 18.99 -0.97
CA ALA A 25 2.79 19.90 -0.42
C ALA A 25 2.80 21.26 -1.12
N ILE A 26 2.17 21.38 -2.30
CA ILE A 26 2.13 22.64 -3.07
C ILE A 26 0.99 23.52 -2.53
N THR A 27 1.34 24.48 -1.69
CA THR A 27 0.37 25.41 -1.07
C THR A 27 0.13 26.69 -1.90
N ASN A 28 1.12 27.08 -2.72
CA ASN A 28 1.05 28.29 -3.55
C ASN A 28 0.24 28.03 -4.83
N ALA A 29 -0.76 28.88 -5.10
CA ALA A 29 -1.65 28.73 -6.25
C ALA A 29 -0.93 28.85 -7.60
N GLN A 30 0.11 29.70 -7.70
CA GLN A 30 0.89 29.84 -8.94
C GLN A 30 1.77 28.60 -9.19
N GLU A 31 2.40 28.07 -8.16
CA GLU A 31 3.19 26.85 -8.23
C GLU A 31 2.31 25.66 -8.62
N LYS A 32 1.12 25.54 -8.02
CA LYS A 32 0.13 24.51 -8.38
C LYS A 32 -0.29 24.60 -9.84
N LYS A 33 -0.47 25.83 -10.35
CA LYS A 33 -0.79 26.04 -11.76
C LYS A 33 0.35 25.59 -12.69
N ILE A 34 1.60 25.96 -12.37
CA ILE A 34 2.80 25.54 -13.12
C ILE A 34 2.94 24.02 -13.08
N TYR A 35 2.82 23.41 -11.90
CA TYR A 35 2.82 21.96 -11.72
C TYR A 35 1.82 21.27 -12.65
N ASN A 36 0.57 21.72 -12.66
CA ASN A 36 -0.47 21.13 -13.51
C ASN A 36 -0.18 21.30 -15.00
N ILE A 37 0.35 22.45 -15.43
CA ILE A 37 0.71 22.68 -16.84
C ILE A 37 1.79 21.69 -17.27
N ILE A 38 2.86 21.52 -16.48
CA ILE A 38 3.94 20.61 -16.80
C ILE A 38 3.42 19.16 -16.79
N LYS A 39 2.64 18.80 -15.78
CA LYS A 39 2.02 17.48 -15.65
C LYS A 39 1.23 17.12 -16.91
N GLU A 40 0.29 17.96 -17.31
CA GLU A 40 -0.53 17.71 -18.51
C GLU A 40 0.31 17.64 -19.79
N ALA A 41 1.32 18.51 -19.93
CA ALA A 41 2.17 18.53 -21.10
C ALA A 41 3.08 17.30 -21.24
N THR A 42 3.40 16.64 -20.13
CA THR A 42 4.36 15.52 -20.09
C THR A 42 3.72 14.19 -19.65
N LYS A 43 2.43 14.20 -19.31
CA LYS A 43 1.72 13.06 -18.71
C LYS A 43 2.05 11.74 -19.41
N SER A 44 1.83 11.63 -20.70
CA SER A 44 2.01 10.36 -21.42
C SER A 44 3.47 9.88 -21.39
N SER A 45 4.41 10.72 -21.84
CA SER A 45 5.80 10.32 -22.00
C SER A 45 6.51 10.05 -20.67
N VAL A 46 6.20 10.87 -19.64
CA VAL A 46 6.78 10.69 -18.31
C VAL A 46 6.18 9.48 -17.61
N THR A 47 4.87 9.27 -17.70
CA THR A 47 4.19 8.09 -17.12
C THR A 47 4.77 6.79 -17.67
N GLU A 48 4.95 6.70 -19.01
CA GLU A 48 5.53 5.51 -19.63
C GLU A 48 6.98 5.27 -19.19
N THR A 49 7.78 6.33 -19.10
CA THR A 49 9.17 6.24 -18.64
C THR A 49 9.24 5.77 -17.19
N LEU A 50 8.44 6.37 -16.30
CA LEU A 50 8.37 5.99 -14.89
C LEU A 50 7.87 4.55 -14.70
N TYR A 51 6.86 4.15 -15.48
CA TYR A 51 6.36 2.80 -15.45
C TYR A 51 7.42 1.79 -15.88
N ALA A 52 8.13 2.06 -16.99
CA ALA A 52 9.21 1.19 -17.45
C ALA A 52 10.31 1.04 -16.38
N ASN A 53 10.71 2.13 -15.72
CA ASN A 53 11.70 2.11 -14.65
C ASN A 53 11.20 1.33 -13.42
N GLY A 54 9.98 1.56 -12.98
CA GLY A 54 9.39 0.85 -11.85
C GLY A 54 9.20 -0.64 -12.12
N LYS A 55 8.83 -0.99 -13.36
CA LYS A 55 8.72 -2.39 -13.79
C LYS A 55 10.10 -3.07 -13.85
N ASP A 56 11.13 -2.40 -14.34
CA ASP A 56 12.50 -2.90 -14.33
C ASP A 56 13.00 -3.18 -12.90
N SER A 57 12.69 -2.27 -11.94
CA SER A 57 12.95 -2.51 -10.52
C SER A 57 12.23 -3.76 -10.02
N PHE A 58 10.96 -3.95 -10.38
CA PHE A 58 10.20 -5.14 -10.01
C PHE A 58 10.84 -6.42 -10.58
N ASP A 59 11.21 -6.42 -11.86
CA ASP A 59 11.84 -7.57 -12.54
C ASP A 59 13.20 -7.92 -11.92
N LYS A 60 13.92 -6.92 -11.39
CA LYS A 60 15.16 -7.08 -10.62
C LYS A 60 14.92 -7.46 -9.15
N LYS A 61 13.67 -7.63 -8.73
CA LYS A 61 13.26 -7.93 -7.35
C LYS A 61 13.54 -6.78 -6.35
N ASP A 62 13.79 -5.59 -6.83
CA ASP A 62 13.80 -4.37 -6.04
C ASP A 62 12.35 -3.87 -5.88
N TYR A 63 11.62 -4.52 -4.96
CA TYR A 63 10.20 -4.24 -4.76
C TYR A 63 9.95 -2.89 -4.12
N VAL A 64 10.89 -2.39 -3.32
CA VAL A 64 10.81 -1.04 -2.74
C VAL A 64 10.98 0.02 -3.83
N GLY A 65 11.98 -0.14 -4.70
CA GLY A 65 12.16 0.72 -5.87
C GLY A 65 10.98 0.64 -6.84
N ALA A 66 10.37 -0.55 -7.01
CA ALA A 66 9.17 -0.70 -7.81
C ALA A 66 7.98 0.09 -7.23
N ILE A 67 7.76 0.04 -5.91
CA ILE A 67 6.70 0.82 -5.23
C ILE A 67 6.92 2.31 -5.43
N ASP A 68 8.15 2.80 -5.25
CA ASP A 68 8.49 4.20 -5.48
C ASP A 68 8.20 4.62 -6.94
N GLY A 69 8.67 3.84 -7.91
CA GLY A 69 8.42 4.07 -9.33
C GLY A 69 6.93 4.11 -9.66
N MET A 70 6.14 3.12 -9.19
CA MET A 70 4.70 3.05 -9.43
C MET A 70 3.94 4.19 -8.72
N THR A 71 4.42 4.64 -7.55
CA THR A 71 3.86 5.80 -6.87
C THR A 71 4.01 7.07 -7.73
N LYS A 72 5.17 7.28 -8.35
CA LYS A 72 5.41 8.39 -9.28
C LYS A 72 4.53 8.30 -10.53
N VAL A 73 4.34 7.08 -11.06
CA VAL A 73 3.37 6.84 -12.15
C VAL A 73 1.98 7.32 -11.76
N LEU A 74 1.47 6.92 -10.59
CA LEU A 74 0.14 7.29 -10.13
C LEU A 74 0.00 8.79 -9.79
N ARG A 75 1.09 9.48 -9.44
CA ARG A 75 1.09 10.95 -9.33
C ARG A 75 0.92 11.63 -10.69
N MET A 76 1.54 11.09 -11.73
CA MET A 76 1.40 11.60 -13.10
C MET A 76 0.06 11.21 -13.71
N ASP A 77 -0.35 9.96 -13.56
CA ASP A 77 -1.60 9.42 -14.07
C ASP A 77 -2.22 8.45 -13.06
N ASP A 78 -3.20 8.93 -12.32
CA ASP A 78 -3.92 8.14 -11.31
C ASP A 78 -4.81 7.05 -11.92
N SER A 79 -5.07 7.12 -13.22
CA SER A 79 -5.84 6.11 -13.96
C SER A 79 -4.99 4.95 -14.50
N TYR A 80 -3.67 4.93 -14.23
CA TYR A 80 -2.76 3.92 -14.77
C TYR A 80 -2.88 2.58 -14.02
N SER A 81 -3.79 1.73 -14.46
CA SER A 81 -4.16 0.47 -13.77
C SER A 81 -3.00 -0.51 -13.58
N TYR A 82 -2.06 -0.56 -14.53
CA TYR A 82 -0.85 -1.39 -14.41
C TYR A 82 0.02 -1.00 -13.22
N ALA A 83 0.12 0.30 -12.91
CA ALA A 83 0.86 0.75 -11.72
C ALA A 83 0.18 0.24 -10.44
N VAL A 84 -1.14 0.30 -10.37
CA VAL A 84 -1.91 -0.24 -9.23
C VAL A 84 -1.66 -1.74 -9.06
N PHE A 85 -1.63 -2.49 -10.16
CA PHE A 85 -1.34 -3.93 -10.14
C PHE A 85 0.07 -4.22 -9.61
N TYR A 86 1.10 -3.54 -10.15
CA TYR A 86 2.48 -3.76 -9.71
C TYR A 86 2.74 -3.27 -8.28
N MET A 87 1.99 -2.27 -7.77
CA MET A 87 1.99 -1.93 -6.34
C MET A 87 1.53 -3.13 -5.50
N GLY A 88 0.37 -3.72 -5.83
CA GLY A 88 -0.13 -4.92 -5.16
C GLY A 88 0.87 -6.08 -5.19
N ARG A 89 1.46 -6.33 -6.36
CA ARG A 89 2.48 -7.37 -6.52
C ARG A 89 3.73 -7.11 -5.69
N SER A 90 4.21 -5.87 -5.67
CA SER A 90 5.42 -5.50 -4.90
C SER A 90 5.21 -5.67 -3.40
N TYR A 91 4.07 -5.21 -2.86
CA TYR A 91 3.71 -5.43 -1.46
C TYR A 91 3.58 -6.92 -1.13
N GLN A 92 2.95 -7.71 -2.02
CA GLN A 92 2.87 -9.16 -1.85
C GLN A 92 4.25 -9.82 -1.76
N MET A 93 5.18 -9.42 -2.63
CA MET A 93 6.54 -9.97 -2.64
C MET A 93 7.37 -9.54 -1.42
N LEU A 94 7.02 -8.42 -0.78
CA LEU A 94 7.58 -7.96 0.49
C LEU A 94 6.91 -8.62 1.71
N GLY A 95 5.85 -9.41 1.51
CA GLY A 95 5.10 -10.05 2.59
C GLY A 95 4.07 -9.14 3.27
N ASP A 96 3.87 -7.92 2.76
CA ASP A 96 2.84 -6.98 3.22
C ASP A 96 1.50 -7.32 2.57
N THR A 97 0.83 -8.32 3.13
CA THR A 97 -0.43 -8.85 2.60
C THR A 97 -1.58 -7.85 2.69
N GLY A 98 -1.57 -6.98 3.69
CA GLY A 98 -2.60 -5.95 3.88
C GLY A 98 -2.59 -4.91 2.76
N ASN A 99 -1.44 -4.30 2.49
CA ASN A 99 -1.30 -3.36 1.38
C ASN A 99 -1.51 -4.05 0.04
N ALA A 100 -0.99 -5.28 -0.15
CA ALA A 100 -1.20 -6.04 -1.38
C ALA A 100 -2.70 -6.23 -1.67
N ALA A 101 -3.47 -6.69 -0.69
CA ALA A 101 -4.91 -6.86 -0.81
C ALA A 101 -5.62 -5.55 -1.12
N GLY A 102 -5.23 -4.45 -0.45
CA GLY A 102 -5.77 -3.11 -0.71
C GLY A 102 -5.60 -2.67 -2.17
N TYR A 103 -4.40 -2.85 -2.75
CA TYR A 103 -4.15 -2.48 -4.15
C TYR A 103 -4.88 -3.39 -5.13
N TYR A 104 -4.99 -4.70 -4.88
CA TYR A 104 -5.79 -5.59 -5.74
C TYR A 104 -7.28 -5.24 -5.70
N LYS A 105 -7.85 -4.96 -4.51
CA LYS A 105 -9.24 -4.48 -4.39
C LYS A 105 -9.45 -3.18 -5.14
N ARG A 106 -8.54 -2.21 -4.98
CA ARG A 106 -8.56 -0.94 -5.73
C ARG A 106 -8.57 -1.19 -7.24
N LEU A 107 -7.73 -2.09 -7.73
CA LEU A 107 -7.70 -2.42 -9.17
C LEU A 107 -9.04 -2.97 -9.65
N ILE A 108 -9.60 -3.95 -8.94
CA ILE A 108 -10.86 -4.61 -9.31
C ILE A 108 -12.02 -3.63 -9.29
N GLN A 109 -12.06 -2.73 -8.30
CA GLN A 109 -13.17 -1.78 -8.11
C GLN A 109 -13.08 -0.56 -9.04
N SER A 110 -11.89 0.03 -9.14
CA SER A 110 -11.70 1.31 -9.85
C SER A 110 -11.38 1.13 -11.33
N TYR A 111 -10.87 -0.05 -11.72
CA TYR A 111 -10.46 -0.33 -13.10
C TYR A 111 -11.02 -1.67 -13.61
N PRO A 112 -12.37 -1.86 -13.59
CA PRO A 112 -12.99 -3.16 -13.88
C PRO A 112 -12.74 -3.67 -15.30
N ASN A 113 -12.35 -2.78 -16.23
CA ASN A 113 -12.04 -3.11 -17.61
C ASN A 113 -10.53 -3.34 -17.87
N SER A 114 -9.70 -3.31 -16.80
CA SER A 114 -8.27 -3.61 -16.95
C SER A 114 -8.06 -5.11 -17.17
N ASP A 115 -7.16 -5.46 -18.06
CA ASP A 115 -6.73 -6.84 -18.33
C ASP A 115 -6.02 -7.51 -17.13
N MET A 116 -5.62 -6.71 -16.12
CA MET A 116 -5.02 -7.21 -14.89
C MET A 116 -6.05 -7.61 -13.82
N VAL A 117 -7.36 -7.43 -14.04
CA VAL A 117 -8.40 -7.69 -13.03
C VAL A 117 -8.45 -9.15 -12.63
N ASP A 118 -8.37 -10.08 -13.59
CA ASP A 118 -8.45 -11.51 -13.32
C ASP A 118 -7.22 -11.99 -12.54
N ASP A 119 -6.05 -11.48 -12.87
CA ASP A 119 -4.84 -11.76 -12.10
C ASP A 119 -4.91 -11.17 -10.69
N ALA A 120 -5.43 -9.95 -10.53
CA ALA A 120 -5.61 -9.33 -9.23
C ALA A 120 -6.56 -10.14 -8.33
N ARG A 121 -7.68 -10.65 -8.86
CA ARG A 121 -8.59 -11.56 -8.13
C ARG A 121 -7.87 -12.81 -7.67
N LYS A 122 -7.14 -13.45 -8.57
CA LYS A 122 -6.37 -14.66 -8.27
C LYS A 122 -5.35 -14.42 -7.14
N TYR A 123 -4.63 -13.29 -7.17
CA TYR A 123 -3.67 -12.98 -6.12
C TYR A 123 -4.36 -12.61 -4.80
N LEU A 124 -5.49 -11.94 -4.85
CA LEU A 124 -6.29 -11.63 -3.67
C LEU A 124 -6.78 -12.90 -2.98
N ASP A 125 -7.29 -13.88 -3.76
CA ASP A 125 -7.68 -15.20 -3.25
C ASP A 125 -6.50 -15.95 -2.59
N GLN A 126 -5.30 -15.86 -3.18
CA GLN A 126 -4.09 -16.46 -2.62
C GLN A 126 -3.67 -15.84 -1.28
N LEU A 127 -4.00 -14.56 -1.04
CA LEU A 127 -3.77 -13.89 0.24
C LEU A 127 -4.78 -14.31 1.32
N GLY A 128 -5.81 -15.09 0.96
CA GLY A 128 -6.88 -15.52 1.88
C GLY A 128 -7.87 -14.41 2.22
N ASP A 129 -7.84 -13.30 1.52
CA ASP A 129 -8.77 -12.20 1.70
C ASP A 129 -10.03 -12.44 0.86
N THR A 130 -10.99 -13.17 1.45
CA THR A 130 -12.30 -13.46 0.84
C THR A 130 -13.36 -12.41 1.21
N THR A 131 -12.95 -11.27 1.77
CA THR A 131 -13.92 -10.23 2.12
C THR A 131 -14.62 -9.70 0.87
N SER A 132 -15.95 -9.65 0.92
CA SER A 132 -16.81 -9.11 -0.15
C SER A 132 -16.21 -7.79 -0.68
N ILE A 133 -16.02 -7.73 -1.99
CA ILE A 133 -15.61 -6.51 -2.66
C ILE A 133 -16.88 -5.65 -2.82
N ASP A 134 -17.32 -5.03 -1.73
CA ASP A 134 -18.32 -3.98 -1.82
C ASP A 134 -17.65 -2.72 -2.41
N PRO A 135 -18.31 -1.97 -3.29
CA PRO A 135 -17.76 -0.74 -3.84
C PRO A 135 -17.57 0.27 -2.70
N VAL A 136 -16.33 0.40 -2.22
CA VAL A 136 -15.98 1.36 -1.17
C VAL A 136 -15.63 2.70 -1.82
N ASP A 137 -16.27 3.73 -1.31
CA ASP A 137 -15.99 5.14 -1.58
C ASP A 137 -14.49 5.46 -1.36
N ILE A 138 -13.77 5.67 -2.46
CA ILE A 138 -12.35 6.02 -2.45
C ILE A 138 -12.12 7.53 -2.49
N SER A 139 -12.95 8.31 -1.79
CA SER A 139 -12.69 9.72 -1.53
C SER A 139 -12.02 9.88 -0.16
N GLY A 140 -10.71 9.73 -0.10
CA GLY A 140 -9.97 10.09 1.11
C GLY A 140 -8.84 9.14 1.46
N GLY A 141 -7.67 9.35 0.91
CA GLY A 141 -6.44 8.80 1.44
C GLY A 141 -6.16 9.41 2.82
N SER A 142 -6.33 8.62 3.85
CA SER A 142 -5.71 8.83 5.15
C SER A 142 -5.52 7.48 5.79
N THR A 143 -4.29 7.06 5.82
CA THR A 143 -3.85 5.99 6.69
C THR A 143 -4.00 6.45 8.12
N SER A 144 -5.02 5.95 8.80
CA SER A 144 -5.08 5.99 10.25
C SER A 144 -4.94 4.56 10.74
N ASP A 145 -3.75 4.24 11.22
CA ASP A 145 -3.55 3.14 12.13
C ASP A 145 -4.47 3.36 13.34
N SER A 146 -5.50 2.56 13.45
CA SER A 146 -6.28 2.42 14.66
C SER A 146 -6.37 0.93 14.96
N ASN A 147 -5.34 0.48 15.64
CA ASN A 147 -5.38 -0.77 16.37
C ASN A 147 -6.21 -0.49 17.64
N ASP A 148 -7.53 -0.63 17.53
CA ASP A 148 -8.41 -0.59 18.70
C ASP A 148 -8.85 -2.01 19.03
N ASN A 149 -8.08 -2.59 19.93
CA ASN A 149 -8.38 -3.86 20.55
C ASN A 149 -9.22 -3.56 21.79
N SER A 150 -10.53 -3.36 21.61
CA SER A 150 -11.49 -3.28 22.70
C SER A 150 -12.19 -4.63 22.84
N GLU A 151 -11.61 -5.47 23.65
CA GLU A 151 -12.32 -6.58 24.28
C GLU A 151 -13.26 -6.00 25.33
N ASP A 152 -14.52 -5.85 24.99
CA ASP A 152 -15.59 -5.65 25.97
C ASP A 152 -16.36 -6.97 26.11
N ASN A 153 -15.98 -7.74 27.12
CA ASN A 153 -16.68 -8.93 27.53
C ASN A 153 -17.36 -8.65 28.86
N SER A 154 -18.55 -8.08 28.79
CA SER A 154 -19.49 -8.03 29.89
C SER A 154 -20.48 -9.19 29.76
N SER A 155 -20.32 -10.20 30.56
CA SER A 155 -21.41 -11.12 30.89
C SER A 155 -21.32 -11.45 32.37
N ASP A 156 -22.10 -10.69 33.08
CA ASP A 156 -22.68 -10.98 34.36
C ASP A 156 -23.33 -12.37 34.39
N ASN A 157 -22.96 -13.19 35.35
CA ASN A 157 -23.89 -14.12 36.01
C ASN A 157 -23.34 -14.59 37.35
N SER A 158 -24.10 -14.21 38.30
CA SER A 158 -24.16 -14.58 39.69
C SER A 158 -24.27 -16.09 39.91
N ASP A 159 -23.85 -16.45 41.07
CA ASP A 159 -24.41 -17.35 42.08
C ASP A 159 -23.61 -18.62 42.41
N ASP A 160 -23.23 -18.57 43.70
CA ASP A 160 -23.27 -19.65 44.70
C ASP A 160 -22.46 -20.97 44.49
N ASP A 161 -21.55 -21.29 45.32
CA ASP A 161 -21.75 -21.95 46.59
C ASP A 161 -20.43 -22.45 47.21
N LEU A 162 -20.42 -22.50 48.47
CA LEU A 162 -19.54 -22.95 49.52
C LEU A 162 -18.78 -24.29 49.28
N GLY A 163 -17.54 -24.36 49.74
CA GLY A 163 -16.87 -25.65 49.93
C GLY A 163 -15.43 -25.56 50.44
N ASP A 164 -15.33 -25.22 51.72
CA ASP A 164 -14.33 -25.60 52.69
C ASP A 164 -13.61 -26.95 52.43
N ASN A 165 -12.32 -26.99 52.50
CA ASN A 165 -11.52 -27.87 53.34
C ASN A 165 -10.03 -27.79 53.04
N THR A 166 -9.28 -27.18 53.95
CA THR A 166 -8.18 -27.75 54.80
C THR A 166 -7.35 -28.86 54.16
N ASP A 167 -6.12 -28.69 54.16
CA ASP A 167 -5.11 -29.18 55.06
C ASP A 167 -3.83 -29.69 54.34
N ASN A 168 -2.73 -29.13 54.75
CA ASN A 168 -1.58 -29.82 55.33
C ASN A 168 -0.51 -30.46 54.43
N GLY A 169 0.72 -30.06 54.73
CA GLY A 169 1.89 -30.89 54.65
C GLY A 169 2.97 -30.39 53.71
N SER A 170 3.86 -29.54 54.09
CA SER A 170 5.04 -29.70 54.96
C SER A 170 6.12 -30.60 54.36
N LEU A 171 7.34 -29.98 54.31
CA LEU A 171 8.67 -30.57 54.37
C LEU A 171 9.16 -31.26 53.07
N ASP A 172 10.35 -31.20 52.67
CA ASP A 172 11.64 -30.90 53.30
C ASP A 172 12.76 -31.01 52.25
N ASN A 173 13.76 -30.14 52.38
CA ASN A 173 15.18 -30.38 52.18
C ASN A 173 15.79 -31.19 51.04
N GLY A 174 16.87 -30.63 50.54
CA GLY A 174 18.08 -31.41 50.22
C GLY A 174 18.85 -30.83 49.05
N ASP A 175 19.73 -29.92 49.25
CA ASP A 175 21.20 -30.02 49.26
C ASP A 175 21.85 -30.89 48.18
N GLY A 176 22.91 -30.32 47.59
CA GLY A 176 24.04 -31.03 47.04
C GLY A 176 24.46 -30.54 45.66
N ILE A 177 25.32 -29.60 45.53
CA ILE A 177 26.81 -29.54 45.47
C ILE A 177 27.43 -30.45 44.37
N GLU A 178 28.33 -29.78 43.58
CA GLU A 178 29.55 -30.27 42.90
C GLU A 178 29.34 -31.21 41.70
N GLU A 179 29.97 -31.02 40.59
CA GLU A 179 31.30 -30.51 40.15
C GLU A 179 31.19 -29.78 38.79
#